data_63a92fe271f2246a3e0b99400ae0b985
#
_entry.id   63a92fe271f2246a3e0b99400ae0b985
#
_cell.length_a   1.000
_cell.length_b   1.000
_cell.length_c   1.000
_cell.angle_alpha   90.00
_cell.angle_beta   90.00
_cell.angle_gamma   90.00
#
_symmetry.space_group_name_H-M   'P 1'
#
loop_
_entity.id
_entity.type
_entity.pdbx_description
1 polymer ?
#
loop_
_entity_poly.entity_id
_entity_poly.type
_entity_poly.pdbx_seq_one_letter_code
_entity_poly.pdbx_strand_id
1 'polypeptide(L)'
;MKHTLLILILLVCYASVSAQLTLKSEKGDFEARLIGRVLFDGGVFFSDKTSLGNAVEVYDVRLGTVVRFLERWTGKIEMGFAKSKVSMKDIYIEYSDGKSLLRVGHCFEPFSLEYRIGTSDMKFNGAAVTGIAFGDRRKLGISYTYDCDVLNVSGGVFSDKDIDNTEKGDEGYALSGRVLFRPYSREKNVIHVGVSSRFGVQGEAEENKITYSAGAPSNLIPEKFLKAEVTEAINEWKFGAEVVMVLDKWYFQSEYLMAHVNRKAAVENYNGDGWYAQVGYALLNGRYGYNRMSGMASTPGAKSLEILCRYNITNMNDKDAGIMGGKQNDFSIGGIYYFNKYVAAKMSYSLVSLDKHAHEGGKQTFSMIQGRVQLSF
;
A
#
# COMPACT_ATOMS: atom_id res chain seq x y z
N MET A 1 23.52 4.44 -28.06
CA MET A 1 22.52 3.99 -27.08
C MET A 1 22.31 4.88 -25.86
N LYS A 2 23.36 5.42 -25.20
CA LYS A 2 23.18 6.30 -24.01
C LYS A 2 22.46 7.63 -24.33
N HIS A 3 22.72 8.23 -25.48
CA HIS A 3 22.08 9.50 -25.88
C HIS A 3 20.64 9.32 -26.36
N THR A 4 20.28 8.17 -26.92
CA THR A 4 18.92 7.89 -27.40
C THR A 4 17.95 7.71 -26.24
N LEU A 5 18.38 7.09 -25.13
CA LEU A 5 17.59 6.94 -23.91
C LEU A 5 17.32 8.28 -23.23
N LEU A 6 18.34 9.15 -23.19
CA LEU A 6 18.21 10.51 -22.63
C LEU A 6 17.26 11.38 -23.44
N ILE A 7 17.30 11.27 -24.78
CA ILE A 7 16.39 11.98 -25.70
C ILE A 7 14.96 11.47 -25.55
N LEU A 8 14.76 10.16 -25.36
CA LEU A 8 13.43 9.59 -25.12
C LEU A 8 12.82 10.08 -23.81
N ILE A 9 13.65 10.16 -22.75
CA ILE A 9 13.23 10.71 -21.45
C ILE A 9 12.90 12.21 -21.57
N LEU A 10 13.69 12.97 -22.31
CA LEU A 10 13.46 14.40 -22.53
C LEU A 10 12.21 14.64 -23.41
N LEU A 11 11.95 13.81 -24.42
CA LEU A 11 10.74 13.90 -25.25
C LEU A 11 9.47 13.58 -24.46
N VAL A 12 9.49 12.63 -23.55
CA VAL A 12 8.38 12.33 -22.63
C VAL A 12 8.11 13.51 -21.67
N CYS A 13 9.16 14.24 -21.26
CA CYS A 13 9.02 15.43 -20.41
C CYS A 13 8.47 16.66 -21.15
N TYR A 14 8.65 16.74 -22.48
CA TYR A 14 8.21 17.90 -23.28
C TYR A 14 6.82 17.75 -23.90
N ALA A 15 6.31 16.52 -23.98
CA ALA A 15 4.96 16.32 -24.46
C ALA A 15 3.98 16.86 -23.40
N SER A 16 3.44 18.04 -23.67
CA SER A 16 2.24 18.55 -22.97
C SER A 16 1.06 17.68 -23.38
N VAL A 17 1.00 16.45 -22.84
CA VAL A 17 -0.12 15.55 -23.05
C VAL A 17 -1.27 16.04 -22.20
N SER A 18 -2.05 16.95 -22.74
CA SER A 18 -3.38 17.33 -22.24
C SER A 18 -4.42 16.26 -22.57
N ALA A 19 -4.05 15.00 -22.62
CA ALA A 19 -4.94 13.96 -23.09
C ALA A 19 -5.06 12.83 -22.06
N GLN A 20 -5.76 13.12 -20.97
CA GLN A 20 -6.53 12.06 -20.35
C GLN A 20 -7.64 11.72 -21.34
N LEU A 21 -7.58 10.55 -22.00
CA LEU A 21 -8.62 10.12 -22.92
C LEU A 21 -9.91 9.97 -22.13
N THR A 22 -10.81 10.93 -22.29
CA THR A 22 -12.11 10.97 -21.62
C THR A 22 -13.19 10.98 -22.70
N LEU A 23 -14.08 10.01 -22.65
CA LEU A 23 -15.27 9.93 -23.48
C LEU A 23 -16.47 10.38 -22.63
N LYS A 24 -17.26 11.32 -23.16
CA LYS A 24 -18.49 11.81 -22.50
C LYS A 24 -19.66 11.64 -23.45
N SER A 25 -20.81 11.25 -22.89
CA SER A 25 -22.06 11.31 -23.66
C SER A 25 -22.51 12.75 -23.88
N GLU A 26 -23.29 12.99 -24.91
CA GLU A 26 -23.84 14.32 -25.19
C GLU A 26 -24.73 14.83 -24.06
N LYS A 27 -25.43 13.93 -23.36
CA LYS A 27 -26.30 14.27 -22.22
C LYS A 27 -25.55 14.47 -20.90
N GLY A 28 -24.24 14.14 -20.84
CA GLY A 28 -23.43 14.25 -19.64
C GLY A 28 -23.69 13.19 -18.55
N ASP A 29 -24.57 12.23 -18.83
CA ASP A 29 -24.94 11.15 -17.91
C ASP A 29 -23.95 9.98 -17.88
N PHE A 30 -22.93 10.01 -18.75
CA PHE A 30 -21.89 9.00 -18.85
C PHE A 30 -20.54 9.64 -19.14
N GLU A 31 -19.52 9.27 -18.37
CA GLU A 31 -18.12 9.66 -18.59
C GLU A 31 -17.22 8.44 -18.41
N ALA A 32 -16.44 8.07 -19.40
CA ALA A 32 -15.40 7.05 -19.31
C ALA A 32 -14.03 7.69 -19.43
N ARG A 33 -13.12 7.39 -18.48
CA ARG A 33 -11.76 7.90 -18.41
C ARG A 33 -10.76 6.77 -18.40
N LEU A 34 -9.80 6.82 -19.33
CA LEU A 34 -8.65 5.92 -19.30
C LEU A 34 -7.71 6.32 -18.16
N ILE A 35 -7.24 5.33 -17.41
CA ILE A 35 -6.25 5.49 -16.37
C ILE A 35 -5.11 4.50 -16.58
N GLY A 36 -3.91 4.86 -16.16
CA GLY A 36 -2.79 3.95 -16.27
C GLY A 36 -1.55 4.45 -15.53
N ARG A 37 -0.56 3.55 -15.40
CA ARG A 37 0.75 3.90 -14.87
C ARG A 37 1.84 2.94 -15.33
N VAL A 38 3.07 3.47 -15.35
CA VAL A 38 4.29 2.71 -15.54
C VAL A 38 5.32 3.18 -14.51
N LEU A 39 5.91 2.23 -13.78
CA LEU A 39 6.90 2.48 -12.74
C LEU A 39 8.21 1.75 -13.11
N PHE A 40 9.30 2.52 -13.25
CA PHE A 40 10.64 2.01 -13.51
C PHE A 40 11.47 2.13 -12.23
N ASP A 41 11.86 1.01 -11.65
CA ASP A 41 12.66 0.93 -10.44
C ASP A 41 14.08 0.50 -10.71
N GLY A 42 15.04 1.06 -9.96
CA GLY A 42 16.43 0.62 -9.95
C GLY A 42 17.00 0.74 -8.53
N GLY A 43 17.96 -0.13 -8.21
CA GLY A 43 18.57 -0.12 -6.90
C GLY A 43 19.92 -0.82 -6.84
N VAL A 44 20.74 -0.37 -5.88
CA VAL A 44 22.04 -0.91 -5.52
C VAL A 44 21.98 -1.29 -4.05
N PHE A 45 22.47 -2.49 -3.74
CA PHE A 45 22.41 -3.09 -2.41
C PHE A 45 23.81 -3.37 -1.90
N PHE A 46 24.06 -3.03 -0.63
CA PHE A 46 25.34 -3.18 0.03
C PHE A 46 25.17 -4.12 1.22
N SER A 47 25.46 -5.40 1.02
CA SER A 47 25.32 -6.43 2.04
C SER A 47 26.52 -7.37 2.01
N ASP A 48 27.01 -7.74 3.20
CA ASP A 48 28.16 -8.62 3.38
C ASP A 48 27.75 -10.09 3.57
N LYS A 49 26.49 -10.37 3.95
CA LYS A 49 26.03 -11.72 4.30
C LYS A 49 25.10 -12.33 3.28
N THR A 50 24.05 -11.60 2.89
CA THR A 50 23.12 -12.06 1.87
C THR A 50 23.52 -11.43 0.55
N SER A 51 23.75 -12.25 -0.48
CA SER A 51 24.08 -11.76 -1.82
C SER A 51 22.85 -11.08 -2.44
N LEU A 52 22.75 -9.76 -2.27
CA LEU A 52 21.69 -8.95 -2.87
C LEU A 52 22.18 -8.38 -4.20
N GLY A 53 21.57 -8.78 -5.29
CA GLY A 53 21.91 -8.31 -6.63
C GLY A 53 21.40 -6.90 -6.90
N ASN A 54 22.22 -6.06 -7.55
CA ASN A 54 21.74 -4.80 -8.12
C ASN A 54 20.69 -5.09 -9.19
N ALA A 55 19.59 -4.33 -9.19
CA ALA A 55 18.47 -4.60 -10.05
C ALA A 55 17.91 -3.34 -10.71
N VAL A 56 17.40 -3.53 -11.92
CA VAL A 56 16.58 -2.55 -12.64
C VAL A 56 15.40 -3.30 -13.23
N GLU A 57 14.17 -2.85 -12.97
CA GLU A 57 12.97 -3.51 -13.49
C GLU A 57 11.86 -2.53 -13.83
N VAL A 58 10.95 -2.97 -14.69
CA VAL A 58 9.63 -2.37 -14.85
C VAL A 58 8.74 -2.95 -13.74
N TYR A 59 8.67 -2.24 -12.62
CA TYR A 59 8.04 -2.75 -11.39
C TYR A 59 6.53 -2.91 -11.51
N ASP A 60 5.85 -1.92 -12.08
CA ASP A 60 4.39 -1.92 -12.19
C ASP A 60 3.98 -1.29 -13.52
N VAL A 61 3.11 -1.98 -14.25
CA VAL A 61 2.44 -1.47 -15.45
C VAL A 61 0.97 -1.72 -15.26
N ARG A 62 0.15 -0.68 -15.33
CA ARG A 62 -1.31 -0.82 -15.22
C ARG A 62 -2.02 -0.04 -16.30
N LEU A 63 -3.15 -0.59 -16.69
CA LEU A 63 -4.10 0.06 -17.55
C LEU A 63 -5.50 -0.23 -17.02
N GLY A 64 -6.37 0.76 -17.08
CA GLY A 64 -7.73 0.61 -16.61
C GLY A 64 -8.64 1.71 -17.10
N THR A 65 -9.91 1.58 -16.76
CA THR A 65 -10.95 2.55 -17.06
C THR A 65 -11.79 2.83 -15.83
N VAL A 66 -12.10 4.10 -15.63
CA VAL A 66 -13.09 4.55 -14.65
C VAL A 66 -14.28 5.07 -15.43
N VAL A 67 -15.46 4.54 -15.17
CA VAL A 67 -16.72 4.93 -15.79
C VAL A 67 -17.62 5.55 -14.73
N ARG A 68 -18.07 6.78 -14.96
CA ARG A 68 -19.10 7.43 -14.14
C ARG A 68 -20.40 7.48 -14.90
N PHE A 69 -21.48 7.14 -14.26
CA PHE A 69 -22.81 7.14 -14.87
C PHE A 69 -23.89 7.47 -13.85
N LEU A 70 -24.97 8.07 -14.33
CA LEU A 70 -26.10 8.47 -13.49
C LEU A 70 -25.68 9.27 -12.25
N GLU A 71 -24.69 10.16 -12.39
CA GLU A 71 -24.14 11.08 -11.36
C GLU A 71 -23.51 10.41 -10.13
N ARG A 72 -24.08 9.30 -9.63
CA ARG A 72 -23.72 8.67 -8.36
C ARG A 72 -23.03 7.33 -8.47
N TRP A 73 -23.01 6.76 -9.67
CA TRP A 73 -22.40 5.45 -9.90
C TRP A 73 -21.03 5.56 -10.53
N THR A 74 -20.11 4.76 -10.05
CA THR A 74 -18.77 4.62 -10.64
C THR A 74 -18.44 3.15 -10.81
N GLY A 75 -18.00 2.75 -11.99
CA GLY A 75 -17.36 1.48 -12.25
C GLY A 75 -15.87 1.68 -12.45
N LYS A 76 -15.04 0.77 -11.94
CA LYS A 76 -13.60 0.75 -12.21
C LYS A 76 -13.17 -0.64 -12.61
N ILE A 77 -12.37 -0.71 -13.67
CA ILE A 77 -11.64 -1.92 -14.07
C ILE A 77 -10.18 -1.52 -14.25
N GLU A 78 -9.27 -2.13 -13.51
CA GLU A 78 -7.82 -1.91 -13.60
C GLU A 78 -7.10 -3.26 -13.62
N MET A 79 -6.21 -3.44 -14.58
CA MET A 79 -5.37 -4.63 -14.75
C MET A 79 -3.90 -4.27 -14.66
N GLY A 80 -3.08 -5.18 -14.15
CA GLY A 80 -1.63 -5.08 -14.12
C GLY A 80 -0.99 -6.03 -15.12
N PHE A 81 0.10 -5.58 -15.75
CA PHE A 81 0.80 -6.28 -16.84
C PHE A 81 2.31 -6.46 -16.56
N ALA A 82 2.75 -6.25 -15.31
CA ALA A 82 4.16 -6.40 -14.97
C ALA A 82 4.59 -7.88 -14.87
N LYS A 83 5.89 -8.13 -15.09
CA LYS A 83 6.52 -9.46 -14.91
C LYS A 83 5.87 -10.57 -15.76
N SER A 84 5.44 -10.23 -16.99
CA SER A 84 4.81 -11.17 -17.95
C SER A 84 3.54 -11.87 -17.40
N LYS A 85 2.89 -11.27 -16.42
CA LYS A 85 1.61 -11.73 -15.87
C LYS A 85 0.53 -10.67 -16.01
N VAL A 86 -0.67 -11.11 -16.36
CA VAL A 86 -1.88 -10.27 -16.22
C VAL A 86 -2.44 -10.52 -14.82
N SER A 87 -2.71 -9.46 -14.09
CA SER A 87 -3.27 -9.54 -12.74
C SER A 87 -4.43 -8.57 -12.58
N MET A 88 -5.49 -9.01 -11.94
CA MET A 88 -6.62 -8.17 -11.61
C MET A 88 -6.25 -7.22 -10.46
N LYS A 89 -6.61 -5.95 -10.58
CA LYS A 89 -6.39 -4.92 -9.57
C LYS A 89 -7.73 -4.44 -9.02
N ASP A 90 -8.09 -3.20 -9.22
CA ASP A 90 -9.40 -2.71 -8.80
C ASP A 90 -10.46 -3.08 -9.84
N ILE A 91 -11.44 -3.90 -9.46
CA ILE A 91 -12.58 -4.25 -10.31
C ILE A 91 -13.82 -4.15 -9.43
N TYR A 92 -14.53 -3.03 -9.50
CA TYR A 92 -15.67 -2.78 -8.63
C TYR A 92 -16.70 -1.84 -9.25
N ILE A 93 -17.87 -1.87 -8.67
CA ILE A 93 -18.93 -0.86 -8.84
C ILE A 93 -19.14 -0.19 -7.49
N GLU A 94 -19.29 1.13 -7.51
CA GLU A 94 -19.61 1.91 -6.33
C GLU A 94 -20.77 2.88 -6.56
N TYR A 95 -21.52 3.12 -5.50
CA TYR A 95 -22.53 4.14 -5.40
C TYR A 95 -22.12 5.16 -4.33
N SER A 96 -22.18 6.45 -4.64
CA SER A 96 -21.86 7.52 -3.68
C SER A 96 -22.84 8.67 -3.76
N ASP A 97 -23.27 9.15 -2.60
CA ASP A 97 -24.05 10.39 -2.46
C ASP A 97 -23.23 11.57 -1.92
N GLY A 98 -21.89 11.39 -1.85
CA GLY A 98 -20.96 12.39 -1.35
C GLY A 98 -20.61 12.23 0.13
N LYS A 99 -21.48 11.63 0.95
CA LYS A 99 -21.20 11.26 2.36
C LYS A 99 -21.08 9.76 2.55
N SER A 100 -21.87 9.00 1.81
CA SER A 100 -21.89 7.55 1.83
C SER A 100 -21.26 6.99 0.56
N LEU A 101 -20.58 5.87 0.68
CA LEU A 101 -20.00 5.13 -0.43
C LEU A 101 -20.20 3.64 -0.18
N LEU A 102 -21.01 3.01 -1.03
CA LEU A 102 -21.17 1.57 -1.07
C LEU A 102 -20.36 1.03 -2.24
N ARG A 103 -19.50 0.06 -2.00
CA ARG A 103 -18.66 -0.56 -3.04
C ARG A 103 -18.82 -2.07 -3.03
N VAL A 104 -18.93 -2.66 -4.20
CA VAL A 104 -19.01 -4.11 -4.42
C VAL A 104 -17.99 -4.50 -5.48
N GLY A 105 -17.14 -5.48 -5.18
CA GLY A 105 -16.15 -5.99 -6.12
C GLY A 105 -14.79 -6.23 -5.49
N HIS A 106 -13.76 -6.34 -6.32
CA HIS A 106 -12.38 -6.58 -5.91
C HIS A 106 -11.70 -5.24 -5.61
N CYS A 107 -11.49 -4.98 -4.33
CA CYS A 107 -10.92 -3.73 -3.83
C CYS A 107 -10.20 -3.92 -2.49
N PHE A 108 -9.54 -2.88 -2.00
CA PHE A 108 -8.93 -2.92 -0.68
C PHE A 108 -9.98 -2.97 0.42
N GLU A 109 -9.74 -3.83 1.40
CA GLU A 109 -10.48 -3.84 2.66
C GLU A 109 -10.28 -2.54 3.45
N PRO A 110 -11.24 -2.11 4.28
CA PRO A 110 -11.05 -0.97 5.18
C PRO A 110 -10.21 -1.36 6.43
N PHE A 111 -9.00 -1.81 6.18
CA PHE A 111 -7.99 -2.18 7.18
C PHE A 111 -6.61 -1.67 6.76
N SER A 112 -5.76 -1.24 7.72
CA SER A 112 -4.46 -0.61 7.48
C SER A 112 -4.56 0.73 6.73
N LEU A 113 -3.52 1.53 6.81
CA LEU A 113 -3.38 2.82 6.13
C LEU A 113 -2.37 2.71 4.98
N GLU A 114 -1.10 2.37 5.28
CA GLU A 114 -0.01 2.37 4.29
C GLU A 114 -0.25 1.39 3.15
N TYR A 115 -0.75 0.19 3.47
CA TYR A 115 -0.87 -0.87 2.48
C TYR A 115 -2.01 -0.66 1.48
N ARG A 116 -2.91 0.28 1.77
CA ARG A 116 -3.99 0.73 0.86
C ARG A 116 -3.57 1.88 -0.06
N ILE A 117 -2.41 2.49 0.19
CA ILE A 117 -1.89 3.56 -0.67
C ILE A 117 -1.46 2.98 -2.01
N GLY A 118 -1.88 3.60 -3.11
CA GLY A 118 -1.46 3.21 -4.46
C GLY A 118 0.06 3.29 -4.62
N THR A 119 0.67 2.34 -5.33
CA THR A 119 2.14 2.27 -5.47
C THR A 119 2.78 3.52 -6.09
N SER A 120 2.05 4.30 -6.91
CA SER A 120 2.48 5.61 -7.40
C SER A 120 2.52 6.69 -6.32
N ASP A 121 1.64 6.58 -5.32
CA ASP A 121 1.45 7.59 -4.28
C ASP A 121 2.25 7.28 -3.00
N MET A 122 2.81 6.06 -2.90
CA MET A 122 3.71 5.68 -1.81
C MET A 122 4.92 6.61 -1.74
N LYS A 123 5.31 6.97 -0.53
CA LYS A 123 6.41 7.89 -0.26
C LYS A 123 7.79 7.30 -0.58
N PHE A 124 7.97 6.01 -0.42
CA PHE A 124 9.19 5.27 -0.75
C PHE A 124 8.92 4.26 -1.87
N ASN A 125 9.96 3.60 -2.39
CA ASN A 125 9.82 2.60 -3.44
C ASN A 125 8.99 1.39 -3.00
N GLY A 126 9.10 1.01 -1.71
CA GLY A 126 8.28 -0.01 -1.06
C GLY A 126 7.45 0.55 0.09
N ALA A 127 6.36 -0.12 0.43
CA ALA A 127 5.61 0.15 1.64
C ALA A 127 6.47 -0.05 2.89
N ALA A 128 6.05 0.49 4.04
CA ALA A 128 6.62 0.15 5.33
C ALA A 128 6.54 -1.36 5.56
N VAL A 129 7.60 -1.96 6.10
CA VAL A 129 7.70 -3.42 6.27
C VAL A 129 6.57 -3.94 7.16
N THR A 130 6.18 -3.17 8.19
CA THR A 130 4.99 -3.46 9.01
C THR A 130 3.72 -3.61 8.16
N GLY A 131 3.49 -2.70 7.20
CA GLY A 131 2.36 -2.79 6.27
C GLY A 131 2.45 -4.00 5.34
N ILE A 132 3.66 -4.37 4.87
CA ILE A 132 3.88 -5.57 4.06
C ILE A 132 3.59 -6.84 4.88
N ALA A 133 3.98 -6.85 6.15
CA ALA A 133 3.86 -7.99 7.05
C ALA A 133 2.40 -8.29 7.45
N PHE A 134 1.67 -7.26 7.86
CA PHE A 134 0.36 -7.42 8.51
C PHE A 134 -0.80 -6.73 7.80
N GLY A 135 -0.54 -5.91 6.77
CA GLY A 135 -1.58 -5.31 5.95
C GLY A 135 -2.22 -6.32 5.00
N ASP A 136 -3.45 -6.04 4.58
CA ASP A 136 -4.19 -6.88 3.65
C ASP A 136 -4.28 -6.27 2.27
N ARG A 137 -4.33 -7.15 1.27
CA ARG A 137 -4.43 -6.79 -0.15
C ARG A 137 -5.89 -6.59 -0.55
N ARG A 138 -6.08 -6.43 -1.84
CA ARG A 138 -7.42 -6.43 -2.43
C ARG A 138 -8.09 -7.78 -2.29
N LYS A 139 -9.36 -7.77 -1.96
CA LYS A 139 -10.22 -8.95 -1.87
C LYS A 139 -11.56 -8.68 -2.55
N LEU A 140 -12.24 -9.73 -2.95
CA LEU A 140 -13.61 -9.63 -3.44
C LEU A 140 -14.56 -9.45 -2.26
N GLY A 141 -15.42 -8.44 -2.30
CA GLY A 141 -16.32 -8.20 -1.19
C GLY A 141 -17.24 -7.00 -1.37
N ILE A 142 -17.90 -6.65 -0.28
CA ILE A 142 -18.77 -5.49 -0.17
C ILE A 142 -18.34 -4.63 1.01
N SER A 143 -18.25 -3.33 0.81
CA SER A 143 -17.90 -2.37 1.85
C SER A 143 -18.77 -1.12 1.80
N TYR A 144 -18.99 -0.55 2.96
CA TYR A 144 -19.69 0.72 3.14
C TYR A 144 -18.79 1.68 3.90
N THR A 145 -18.77 2.94 3.46
CA THR A 145 -18.07 4.04 4.13
C THR A 145 -19.04 5.20 4.32
N TYR A 146 -19.06 5.74 5.53
CA TYR A 146 -19.76 7.00 5.86
C TYR A 146 -18.76 8.04 6.30
N ASP A 147 -18.80 9.22 5.69
CA ASP A 147 -17.92 10.35 5.99
C ASP A 147 -18.71 11.59 6.40
N CYS A 148 -18.36 12.14 7.55
CA CYS A 148 -18.85 13.45 8.01
C CYS A 148 -17.67 14.31 8.46
N ASP A 149 -17.90 15.54 8.93
CA ASP A 149 -16.82 16.49 9.20
C ASP A 149 -15.76 15.96 10.18
N VAL A 150 -16.18 15.26 11.19
CA VAL A 150 -15.32 14.79 12.28
C VAL A 150 -15.03 13.29 12.24
N LEU A 151 -15.86 12.49 11.58
CA LEU A 151 -15.75 11.02 11.57
C LEU A 151 -15.77 10.48 10.14
N ASN A 152 -15.01 9.41 9.95
CA ASN A 152 -15.14 8.50 8.81
C ASN A 152 -15.23 7.08 9.37
N VAL A 153 -16.29 6.38 9.03
CA VAL A 153 -16.52 5.01 9.48
C VAL A 153 -16.68 4.14 8.25
N SER A 154 -15.88 3.10 8.17
CA SER A 154 -15.96 2.12 7.07
C SER A 154 -15.95 0.69 7.59
N GLY A 155 -16.66 -0.19 6.92
CA GLY A 155 -16.70 -1.61 7.24
C GLY A 155 -17.11 -2.44 6.04
N GLY A 156 -16.81 -3.73 6.07
CA GLY A 156 -17.15 -4.62 4.96
C GLY A 156 -16.93 -6.10 5.27
N VAL A 157 -17.44 -6.92 4.35
CA VAL A 157 -17.28 -8.37 4.33
C VAL A 157 -16.57 -8.74 3.04
N PHE A 158 -15.57 -9.59 3.15
CA PHE A 158 -14.70 -9.95 2.04
C PHE A 158 -14.44 -11.46 2.03
N SER A 159 -14.19 -12.01 0.84
CA SER A 159 -13.59 -13.34 0.69
C SER A 159 -12.16 -13.32 1.24
N ASP A 160 -11.73 -14.37 1.93
CA ASP A 160 -10.32 -14.49 2.35
C ASP A 160 -9.42 -14.97 1.21
N LYS A 161 -9.98 -15.55 0.17
CA LYS A 161 -9.28 -16.03 -1.01
C LYS A 161 -8.83 -14.90 -1.94
N ASP A 162 -7.67 -15.04 -2.55
CA ASP A 162 -7.24 -14.14 -3.63
C ASP A 162 -8.05 -14.41 -4.90
N ILE A 163 -8.38 -13.37 -5.67
CA ILE A 163 -9.22 -13.46 -6.87
C ILE A 163 -8.64 -14.42 -7.94
N ASP A 164 -7.32 -14.60 -7.94
CA ASP A 164 -6.62 -15.50 -8.86
C ASP A 164 -6.55 -16.94 -8.35
N ASN A 165 -7.05 -17.24 -7.14
CA ASN A 165 -7.08 -18.57 -6.58
C ASN A 165 -8.29 -19.34 -7.14
N THR A 166 -8.02 -20.41 -7.89
CA THR A 166 -9.03 -21.28 -8.51
C THR A 166 -9.27 -22.59 -7.76
N GLU A 167 -8.62 -22.78 -6.60
CA GLU A 167 -8.83 -23.98 -5.78
C GLU A 167 -10.29 -24.07 -5.32
N LYS A 168 -10.82 -25.29 -5.35
CA LYS A 168 -12.18 -25.58 -4.91
C LYS A 168 -12.17 -25.92 -3.42
N GLY A 169 -13.24 -25.58 -2.73
CA GLY A 169 -13.44 -25.80 -1.31
C GLY A 169 -14.27 -24.66 -0.73
N ASP A 170 -14.63 -24.77 0.53
CA ASP A 170 -15.28 -23.68 1.24
C ASP A 170 -14.35 -22.48 1.35
N GLU A 171 -14.84 -21.34 0.92
CA GLU A 171 -14.07 -20.09 0.99
C GLU A 171 -14.08 -19.54 2.42
N GLY A 172 -12.92 -19.08 2.87
CA GLY A 172 -12.80 -18.25 4.06
C GLY A 172 -13.43 -16.88 3.85
N TYR A 173 -13.65 -16.19 4.94
CA TYR A 173 -14.19 -14.83 4.92
C TYR A 173 -13.47 -13.91 5.89
N ALA A 174 -13.54 -12.63 5.63
CA ALA A 174 -13.05 -11.60 6.51
C ALA A 174 -14.10 -10.52 6.76
N LEU A 175 -14.13 -10.05 7.99
CA LEU A 175 -14.84 -8.86 8.41
C LEU A 175 -13.82 -7.79 8.74
N SER A 176 -13.90 -6.63 8.11
CA SER A 176 -12.96 -5.54 8.36
C SER A 176 -13.67 -4.21 8.58
N GLY A 177 -13.07 -3.37 9.41
CA GLY A 177 -13.60 -2.05 9.73
C GLY A 177 -12.51 -1.07 10.13
N ARG A 178 -12.79 0.22 9.90
CA ARG A 178 -11.89 1.33 10.22
C ARG A 178 -12.71 2.54 10.64
N VAL A 179 -12.29 3.18 11.71
CA VAL A 179 -12.90 4.41 12.23
C VAL A 179 -11.83 5.48 12.34
N LEU A 180 -12.07 6.63 11.73
CA LEU A 180 -11.19 7.80 11.80
C LEU A 180 -11.92 8.94 12.50
N PHE A 181 -11.26 9.55 13.46
CA PHE A 181 -11.67 10.78 14.10
C PHE A 181 -10.74 11.92 13.68
N ARG A 182 -11.31 13.05 13.26
CA ARG A 182 -10.59 14.26 12.83
C ARG A 182 -10.78 15.38 13.86
N PRO A 183 -9.93 15.38 14.93
CA PRO A 183 -10.01 16.43 15.96
C PRO A 183 -9.69 17.83 15.41
N TYR A 184 -8.98 17.90 14.29
CA TYR A 184 -8.66 19.13 13.62
C TYR A 184 -8.84 18.98 12.10
N SER A 185 -9.68 19.81 11.52
CA SER A 185 -9.90 19.87 10.07
C SER A 185 -10.28 21.30 9.69
N ARG A 186 -9.32 22.05 9.14
CA ARG A 186 -9.52 23.43 8.68
C ARG A 186 -8.83 23.61 7.33
N GLU A 187 -9.58 24.02 6.31
CA GLU A 187 -9.10 24.19 4.94
C GLU A 187 -8.41 22.90 4.42
N LYS A 188 -7.08 22.95 4.23
CA LYS A 188 -6.26 21.81 3.80
C LYS A 188 -5.52 21.12 4.94
N ASN A 189 -5.60 21.69 6.16
CA ASN A 189 -4.93 21.17 7.34
C ASN A 189 -5.83 20.17 8.05
N VAL A 190 -5.34 18.98 8.26
CA VAL A 190 -6.08 17.90 8.90
C VAL A 190 -5.17 17.12 9.83
N ILE A 191 -5.67 16.81 10.99
CA ILE A 191 -5.13 15.79 11.89
C ILE A 191 -6.21 14.73 12.05
N HIS A 192 -5.90 13.49 11.73
CA HIS A 192 -6.77 12.39 12.11
C HIS A 192 -6.04 11.35 12.96
N VAL A 193 -6.80 10.71 13.83
CA VAL A 193 -6.44 9.49 14.54
C VAL A 193 -7.44 8.42 14.14
N GLY A 194 -6.99 7.18 14.04
CA GLY A 194 -7.85 6.11 13.60
C GLY A 194 -7.50 4.77 14.21
N VAL A 195 -8.49 3.88 14.19
CA VAL A 195 -8.33 2.48 14.55
C VAL A 195 -8.97 1.60 13.48
N SER A 196 -8.41 0.44 13.27
CA SER A 196 -8.94 -0.55 12.34
C SER A 196 -8.86 -1.95 12.93
N SER A 197 -9.73 -2.83 12.50
CA SER A 197 -9.70 -4.24 12.86
C SER A 197 -10.13 -5.12 11.69
N ARG A 198 -9.57 -6.31 11.62
CA ARG A 198 -9.94 -7.36 10.69
C ARG A 198 -10.06 -8.68 11.46
N PHE A 199 -11.14 -9.37 11.25
CA PHE A 199 -11.33 -10.75 11.66
C PHE A 199 -11.39 -11.62 10.41
N GLY A 200 -10.56 -12.66 10.34
CA GLY A 200 -10.50 -13.59 9.20
C GLY A 200 -10.65 -15.04 9.64
N VAL A 201 -11.39 -15.80 8.86
CA VAL A 201 -11.47 -17.25 8.94
C VAL A 201 -11.02 -17.82 7.62
N GLN A 202 -10.02 -18.70 7.65
CA GLN A 202 -9.50 -19.32 6.44
C GLN A 202 -10.48 -20.32 5.85
N GLY A 203 -10.41 -20.52 4.54
CA GLY A 203 -11.09 -21.58 3.84
C GLY A 203 -10.43 -22.96 4.08
N GLU A 204 -11.14 -24.02 3.77
CA GLU A 204 -10.65 -25.41 3.93
C GLU A 204 -9.38 -25.70 3.12
N ALA A 205 -9.20 -25.07 1.97
CA ALA A 205 -8.05 -25.26 1.11
C ALA A 205 -6.72 -24.74 1.71
N GLU A 206 -6.75 -23.96 2.77
CA GLU A 206 -5.58 -23.31 3.36
C GLU A 206 -4.90 -24.13 4.47
N GLU A 207 -5.28 -25.40 4.64
CA GLU A 207 -4.67 -26.35 5.58
C GLU A 207 -4.50 -25.84 7.02
N ASN A 208 -5.33 -24.90 7.48
CA ASN A 208 -5.21 -24.23 8.78
C ASN A 208 -3.84 -23.60 9.00
N LYS A 209 -3.25 -22.98 7.97
CA LYS A 209 -1.93 -22.37 8.00
C LYS A 209 -2.00 -20.90 7.56
N ILE A 210 -1.50 -19.99 8.40
CA ILE A 210 -1.31 -18.58 8.07
C ILE A 210 0.19 -18.30 7.94
N THR A 211 0.61 -17.63 6.86
CA THR A 211 2.00 -17.25 6.66
C THR A 211 2.13 -15.73 6.56
N TYR A 212 2.83 -15.16 7.53
CA TYR A 212 3.28 -13.77 7.46
C TYR A 212 4.68 -13.72 6.87
N SER A 213 4.91 -12.83 5.91
CA SER A 213 6.24 -12.65 5.34
C SER A 213 6.50 -11.23 4.87
N ALA A 214 7.71 -10.74 5.13
CA ALA A 214 8.15 -9.44 4.66
C ALA A 214 9.62 -9.47 4.26
N GLY A 215 9.97 -8.66 3.25
CA GLY A 215 11.36 -8.40 2.85
C GLY A 215 11.85 -7.05 3.37
N ALA A 216 12.92 -6.55 2.79
CA ALA A 216 13.34 -5.17 2.98
C ALA A 216 12.29 -4.20 2.40
N PRO A 217 12.36 -2.88 2.73
CA PRO A 217 11.49 -1.86 2.13
C PRO A 217 11.86 -1.59 0.66
N SER A 218 11.90 -2.65 -0.14
CA SER A 218 12.26 -2.70 -1.54
C SER A 218 11.37 -3.69 -2.29
N ASN A 219 11.07 -3.37 -3.55
CA ASN A 219 10.37 -4.28 -4.44
C ASN A 219 11.32 -4.99 -5.42
N LEU A 220 12.62 -4.64 -5.37
CA LEU A 220 13.64 -5.11 -6.32
C LEU A 220 14.29 -6.43 -5.90
N ILE A 221 14.19 -6.81 -4.63
CA ILE A 221 14.77 -8.05 -4.09
C ILE A 221 13.63 -8.99 -3.66
N PRO A 222 13.73 -10.28 -4.03
CA PRO A 222 12.71 -11.27 -3.69
C PRO A 222 12.83 -11.81 -2.26
N GLU A 223 13.98 -11.61 -1.61
CA GLU A 223 14.30 -12.15 -0.29
C GLU A 223 13.29 -11.76 0.76
N LYS A 224 12.83 -12.76 1.53
CA LYS A 224 11.93 -12.60 2.66
C LYS A 224 12.71 -12.80 3.95
N PHE A 225 13.12 -11.69 4.56
CA PHE A 225 13.90 -11.71 5.80
C PHE A 225 13.07 -12.03 7.01
N LEU A 226 11.80 -11.69 6.98
CA LEU A 226 10.83 -12.03 8.04
C LEU A 226 9.85 -13.06 7.49
N LYS A 227 9.68 -14.16 8.24
CA LYS A 227 8.73 -15.22 7.88
C LYS A 227 8.25 -15.96 9.12
N ALA A 228 6.96 -15.88 9.41
CA ALA A 228 6.29 -16.65 10.44
C ALA A 228 5.24 -17.56 9.80
N GLU A 229 5.39 -18.86 9.97
CA GLU A 229 4.42 -19.87 9.54
C GLU A 229 3.65 -20.34 10.76
N VAL A 230 2.38 -19.96 10.83
CA VAL A 230 1.48 -20.27 11.92
C VAL A 230 0.58 -21.43 11.50
N THR A 231 0.88 -22.61 11.98
CA THR A 231 0.10 -23.83 11.75
C THR A 231 -1.02 -23.97 12.77
N GLU A 232 -1.98 -24.87 12.52
CA GLU A 232 -3.14 -25.13 13.39
C GLU A 232 -3.99 -23.86 13.64
N ALA A 233 -4.00 -22.92 12.68
CA ALA A 233 -4.77 -21.70 12.76
C ALA A 233 -6.27 -21.98 12.67
N ILE A 234 -7.07 -21.32 13.53
CA ILE A 234 -8.53 -21.37 13.51
C ILE A 234 -9.07 -20.07 12.90
N ASN A 235 -8.58 -18.95 13.39
CA ASN A 235 -8.94 -17.62 12.90
C ASN A 235 -7.84 -16.61 13.23
N GLU A 236 -7.93 -15.46 12.57
CA GLU A 236 -6.99 -14.36 12.70
C GLU A 236 -7.72 -13.09 13.13
N TRP A 237 -7.13 -12.37 14.07
CA TRP A 237 -7.50 -11.01 14.40
C TRP A 237 -6.35 -10.08 14.08
N LYS A 238 -6.61 -9.02 13.35
CA LYS A 238 -5.65 -7.92 13.15
C LYS A 238 -6.22 -6.63 13.72
N PHE A 239 -5.34 -5.84 14.30
CA PHE A 239 -5.66 -4.52 14.84
C PHE A 239 -4.69 -3.49 14.29
N GLY A 240 -5.19 -2.30 14.01
CA GLY A 240 -4.40 -1.17 13.56
C GLY A 240 -4.76 0.08 14.35
N ALA A 241 -3.75 0.90 14.64
CA ALA A 241 -3.91 2.26 15.13
C ALA A 241 -3.10 3.21 14.26
N GLU A 242 -3.66 4.35 13.90
CA GLU A 242 -3.04 5.25 12.93
C GLU A 242 -3.18 6.71 13.30
N VAL A 243 -2.23 7.51 12.84
CA VAL A 243 -2.25 8.97 12.90
C VAL A 243 -1.79 9.53 11.57
N VAL A 244 -2.53 10.49 11.02
CA VAL A 244 -2.11 11.30 9.87
C VAL A 244 -2.24 12.76 10.21
N MET A 245 -1.20 13.53 9.89
CA MET A 245 -1.19 14.99 10.00
C MET A 245 -0.81 15.58 8.64
N VAL A 246 -1.64 16.44 8.14
CA VAL A 246 -1.38 17.27 6.95
C VAL A 246 -1.51 18.71 7.40
N LEU A 247 -0.39 19.42 7.45
CA LEU A 247 -0.32 20.81 7.90
C LEU A 247 0.47 21.63 6.86
N ASP A 248 -0.26 22.12 5.84
CA ASP A 248 0.31 22.89 4.72
C ASP A 248 1.44 22.12 3.99
N LYS A 249 2.69 22.42 4.33
CA LYS A 249 3.89 21.80 3.77
C LYS A 249 4.39 20.59 4.53
N TRP A 250 3.81 20.30 5.69
CA TRP A 250 4.18 19.17 6.52
C TRP A 250 3.21 18.00 6.36
N TYR A 251 3.78 16.85 6.31
CA TYR A 251 3.10 15.56 6.33
C TYR A 251 3.70 14.68 7.40
N PHE A 252 2.85 14.05 8.19
CA PHE A 252 3.23 13.00 9.12
C PHE A 252 2.23 11.84 9.01
N GLN A 253 2.74 10.64 9.06
CA GLN A 253 1.95 9.42 9.11
C GLN A 253 2.62 8.40 10.01
N SER A 254 1.83 7.74 10.84
CA SER A 254 2.28 6.65 11.69
C SER A 254 1.19 5.60 11.77
N GLU A 255 1.58 4.34 11.82
CA GLU A 255 0.68 3.22 11.96
C GLU A 255 1.33 2.11 12.78
N TYR A 256 0.59 1.56 13.73
CA TYR A 256 0.87 0.33 14.45
C TYR A 256 -0.07 -0.75 13.95
N LEU A 257 0.45 -1.92 13.64
CA LEU A 257 -0.32 -3.11 13.26
C LEU A 257 0.07 -4.29 14.15
N MET A 258 -0.93 -5.07 14.55
CA MET A 258 -0.79 -6.30 15.31
C MET A 258 -1.63 -7.40 14.65
N ALA A 259 -1.08 -8.61 14.60
CA ALA A 259 -1.80 -9.82 14.21
C ALA A 259 -1.81 -10.80 15.39
N HIS A 260 -2.97 -11.37 15.67
CA HIS A 260 -3.21 -12.40 16.66
C HIS A 260 -3.89 -13.59 15.96
N VAL A 261 -3.27 -14.77 16.04
CA VAL A 261 -3.81 -15.99 15.45
C VAL A 261 -4.22 -16.95 16.55
N ASN A 262 -5.51 -17.23 16.62
CA ASN A 262 -6.03 -18.31 17.47
C ASN A 262 -5.70 -19.65 16.82
N ARG A 263 -5.11 -20.53 17.61
CA ARG A 263 -4.70 -21.88 17.21
C ARG A 263 -5.49 -22.95 17.95
N LYS A 264 -5.45 -24.18 17.50
CA LYS A 264 -6.12 -25.30 18.18
C LYS A 264 -5.60 -25.44 19.63
N ALA A 265 -6.45 -25.93 20.52
CA ALA A 265 -6.27 -25.92 21.97
C ALA A 265 -4.97 -26.58 22.51
N ALA A 266 -4.23 -27.31 21.70
CA ALA A 266 -2.98 -27.96 22.10
C ALA A 266 -1.72 -27.10 21.89
N VAL A 267 -1.85 -25.91 21.28
CA VAL A 267 -0.74 -25.02 20.96
C VAL A 267 -1.07 -23.57 21.32
N GLU A 268 -0.04 -22.83 21.74
CA GLU A 268 -0.19 -21.42 22.11
C GLU A 268 -0.54 -20.57 20.89
N ASN A 269 -1.35 -19.52 21.09
CA ASN A 269 -1.70 -18.55 20.08
C ASN A 269 -0.48 -17.74 19.64
N TYR A 270 -0.48 -17.28 18.37
CA TYR A 270 0.61 -16.48 17.83
C TYR A 270 0.29 -14.99 17.85
N ASN A 271 1.29 -14.18 18.16
CA ASN A 271 1.24 -12.73 18.07
C ASN A 271 2.45 -12.20 17.28
N GLY A 272 2.18 -11.28 16.38
CA GLY A 272 3.20 -10.51 15.68
C GLY A 272 2.77 -9.06 15.56
N ASP A 273 3.72 -8.12 15.59
CA ASP A 273 3.40 -6.70 15.55
C ASP A 273 4.47 -5.86 14.84
N GLY A 274 4.12 -4.63 14.57
CA GLY A 274 5.05 -3.65 14.02
C GLY A 274 4.50 -2.24 14.05
N TRP A 275 5.40 -1.31 13.89
CA TRP A 275 5.10 0.10 13.89
C TRP A 275 6.01 0.84 12.91
N TYR A 276 5.48 1.85 12.25
CA TYR A 276 6.29 2.80 11.52
C TYR A 276 5.81 4.23 11.74
N ALA A 277 6.72 5.16 11.53
CA ALA A 277 6.42 6.58 11.40
C ALA A 277 7.17 7.15 10.20
N GLN A 278 6.52 8.04 9.47
CA GLN A 278 7.13 8.78 8.37
C GLN A 278 6.74 10.25 8.40
N VAL A 279 7.67 11.09 8.04
CA VAL A 279 7.50 12.53 7.95
C VAL A 279 7.94 13.02 6.57
N GLY A 280 7.26 14.00 6.04
CA GLY A 280 7.58 14.65 4.79
C GLY A 280 7.45 16.17 4.88
N TYR A 281 8.29 16.85 4.13
CA TYR A 281 8.22 18.30 3.95
C TYR A 281 8.23 18.67 2.47
N ALA A 282 7.22 19.40 2.05
CA ALA A 282 7.10 19.88 0.68
C ALA A 282 7.83 21.20 0.49
N LEU A 283 8.90 21.16 -0.32
CA LEU A 283 9.65 22.32 -0.77
C LEU A 283 9.01 22.92 -2.04
N LEU A 284 9.54 24.05 -2.45
CA LEU A 284 9.09 24.81 -3.61
C LEU A 284 7.61 25.21 -3.44
N ASN A 285 6.78 24.96 -4.43
CA ASN A 285 5.35 25.32 -4.43
C ASN A 285 4.42 24.22 -3.90
N GLY A 286 5.01 23.11 -3.39
CA GLY A 286 4.24 21.96 -2.95
C GLY A 286 3.46 22.21 -1.66
N ARG A 287 2.24 21.68 -1.62
CA ARG A 287 1.39 21.62 -0.43
C ARG A 287 0.62 20.31 -0.42
N TYR A 288 0.60 19.64 0.71
CA TYR A 288 -0.17 18.42 0.85
C TYR A 288 -1.67 18.70 0.86
N GLY A 289 -2.43 17.73 0.42
CA GLY A 289 -3.87 17.68 0.57
C GLY A 289 -4.28 16.43 1.34
N TYR A 290 -5.58 16.30 1.59
CA TYR A 290 -6.16 15.17 2.30
C TYR A 290 -7.46 14.72 1.63
N ASN A 291 -7.57 13.44 1.34
CA ASN A 291 -8.79 12.83 0.83
C ASN A 291 -9.60 12.30 2.01
N ARG A 292 -10.73 12.92 2.28
CA ARG A 292 -11.58 12.61 3.45
C ARG A 292 -12.18 11.21 3.37
N MET A 293 -12.66 10.80 2.21
CA MET A 293 -13.33 9.51 2.01
C MET A 293 -12.38 8.32 2.21
N SER A 294 -11.13 8.44 1.78
CA SER A 294 -10.11 7.39 1.99
C SER A 294 -9.34 7.55 3.30
N GLY A 295 -9.32 8.74 3.90
CA GLY A 295 -8.50 9.05 5.06
C GLY A 295 -7.00 9.10 4.74
N MET A 296 -6.60 9.57 3.55
CA MET A 296 -5.21 9.55 3.09
C MET A 296 -4.73 10.94 2.71
N ALA A 297 -3.45 11.21 2.99
CA ALA A 297 -2.78 12.39 2.45
C ALA A 297 -2.55 12.24 0.95
N SER A 298 -2.69 13.33 0.21
CA SER A 298 -2.33 13.38 -1.21
C SER A 298 -0.88 13.84 -1.41
N THR A 299 -0.38 13.69 -2.64
CA THR A 299 0.93 14.21 -3.04
C THR A 299 0.94 15.75 -3.05
N PRO A 300 2.11 16.41 -2.87
CA PRO A 300 2.18 17.87 -2.76
C PRO A 300 1.93 18.62 -4.07
N GLY A 301 1.73 17.94 -5.19
CA GLY A 301 1.39 18.54 -6.47
C GLY A 301 2.59 18.75 -7.42
N ALA A 302 2.31 19.29 -8.61
CA ALA A 302 3.31 19.48 -9.65
C ALA A 302 4.35 20.55 -9.32
N LYS A 303 5.55 20.41 -9.87
CA LYS A 303 6.71 21.32 -9.70
C LYS A 303 7.08 21.49 -8.24
N SER A 304 7.00 20.41 -7.45
CA SER A 304 7.36 20.37 -6.05
C SER A 304 8.42 19.31 -5.77
N LEU A 305 9.19 19.53 -4.71
CA LEU A 305 10.17 18.59 -4.17
C LEU A 305 9.71 18.21 -2.77
N GLU A 306 9.61 16.92 -2.50
CA GLU A 306 9.28 16.37 -1.19
C GLU A 306 10.53 15.73 -0.59
N ILE A 307 10.86 16.05 0.66
CA ILE A 307 11.92 15.39 1.44
C ILE A 307 11.24 14.53 2.49
N LEU A 308 11.71 13.31 2.68
CA LEU A 308 11.05 12.25 3.43
C LEU A 308 12.02 11.53 4.35
N CYS A 309 11.50 11.14 5.51
CA CYS A 309 12.17 10.24 6.44
C CYS A 309 11.16 9.22 6.97
N ARG A 310 11.58 7.94 7.12
CA ARG A 310 10.76 6.87 7.70
C ARG A 310 11.60 6.00 8.62
N TYR A 311 11.02 5.63 9.75
CA TYR A 311 11.52 4.59 10.62
C TYR A 311 10.45 3.51 10.80
N ASN A 312 10.88 2.24 10.79
CA ASN A 312 9.99 1.09 10.90
C ASN A 312 10.61 0.02 11.80
N ILE A 313 9.75 -0.64 12.58
CA ILE A 313 10.06 -1.83 13.37
C ILE A 313 8.98 -2.87 13.09
N THR A 314 9.39 -4.10 12.73
CA THR A 314 8.47 -5.22 12.52
C THR A 314 9.01 -6.43 13.24
N ASN A 315 8.20 -7.08 14.06
CA ASN A 315 8.54 -8.23 14.87
C ASN A 315 7.57 -9.40 14.60
N MET A 316 8.12 -10.51 14.16
CA MET A 316 7.37 -11.76 13.93
C MET A 316 7.84 -12.88 14.89
N ASN A 317 8.60 -12.53 15.94
CA ASN A 317 9.03 -13.49 16.96
C ASN A 317 7.97 -13.58 18.06
N ASP A 318 7.49 -14.78 18.30
CA ASP A 318 6.66 -15.13 19.44
C ASP A 318 7.21 -16.40 20.09
N LYS A 319 7.86 -16.23 21.25
CA LYS A 319 8.52 -17.34 21.95
C LYS A 319 7.53 -18.31 22.56
N ASP A 320 6.41 -17.80 23.06
CA ASP A 320 5.39 -18.62 23.71
C ASP A 320 4.69 -19.52 22.69
N ALA A 321 4.44 -18.99 21.50
CA ALA A 321 3.94 -19.74 20.35
C ALA A 321 4.98 -20.70 19.71
N GLY A 322 6.26 -20.60 20.12
CA GLY A 322 7.37 -21.34 19.52
C GLY A 322 7.73 -20.89 18.10
N ILE A 323 7.32 -19.70 17.68
CA ILE A 323 7.50 -19.19 16.32
C ILE A 323 8.49 -18.01 16.33
N MET A 324 9.61 -18.17 15.66
CA MET A 324 10.69 -17.18 15.59
C MET A 324 10.80 -16.67 14.14
N GLY A 325 9.88 -15.78 13.74
CA GLY A 325 9.77 -15.27 12.37
C GLY A 325 10.71 -14.11 12.03
N GLY A 326 11.56 -13.69 12.97
CA GLY A 326 12.54 -12.61 12.82
C GLY A 326 12.01 -11.24 13.22
N LYS A 327 12.95 -10.30 13.44
CA LYS A 327 12.69 -8.88 13.70
C LYS A 327 13.55 -8.02 12.80
N GLN A 328 12.93 -6.99 12.23
CA GLN A 328 13.57 -5.99 11.37
C GLN A 328 13.33 -4.59 11.89
N ASN A 329 14.41 -3.80 11.88
CA ASN A 329 14.33 -2.34 12.02
C ASN A 329 14.89 -1.73 10.74
N ASP A 330 14.23 -0.71 10.20
CA ASP A 330 14.76 0.01 9.05
C ASP A 330 14.55 1.52 9.17
N PHE A 331 15.52 2.26 8.66
CA PHE A 331 15.49 3.71 8.54
C PHE A 331 15.68 4.09 7.08
N SER A 332 14.83 4.96 6.58
CA SER A 332 14.87 5.42 5.19
C SER A 332 14.81 6.94 5.13
N ILE A 333 15.63 7.54 4.27
CA ILE A 333 15.57 8.96 3.90
C ILE A 333 15.49 9.06 2.38
N GLY A 334 14.74 10.04 1.88
CA GLY A 334 14.61 10.18 0.42
C GLY A 334 13.96 11.47 -0.01
N GLY A 335 13.79 11.62 -1.29
CA GLY A 335 13.11 12.73 -1.91
C GLY A 335 12.33 12.32 -3.16
N ILE A 336 11.28 13.08 -3.45
CA ILE A 336 10.45 12.92 -4.64
C ILE A 336 10.33 14.27 -5.32
N TYR A 337 10.67 14.33 -6.61
CA TYR A 337 10.41 15.49 -7.43
C TYR A 337 9.23 15.21 -8.38
N TYR A 338 8.20 16.02 -8.30
CA TYR A 338 7.01 15.97 -9.15
C TYR A 338 7.16 16.95 -10.31
N PHE A 339 7.57 16.47 -11.48
CA PHE A 339 7.75 17.30 -12.68
C PHE A 339 6.44 17.95 -13.12
N ASN A 340 5.39 17.16 -13.11
CA ASN A 340 4.02 17.56 -13.43
C ASN A 340 3.04 16.60 -12.75
N LYS A 341 1.74 16.68 -13.06
CA LYS A 341 0.71 15.81 -12.48
C LYS A 341 0.82 14.33 -12.92
N TYR A 342 1.66 14.02 -13.90
CA TYR A 342 1.81 12.69 -14.48
C TYR A 342 3.16 12.04 -14.18
N VAL A 343 4.23 12.83 -14.12
CA VAL A 343 5.61 12.34 -14.04
C VAL A 343 6.24 12.76 -12.73
N ALA A 344 6.80 11.78 -12.02
CA ALA A 344 7.62 12.02 -10.84
C ALA A 344 8.86 11.11 -10.84
N ALA A 345 9.90 11.58 -10.17
CA ALA A 345 11.09 10.77 -9.87
C ALA A 345 11.34 10.79 -8.36
N LYS A 346 11.72 9.65 -7.81
CA LYS A 346 12.08 9.53 -6.40
C LYS A 346 13.40 8.78 -6.23
N MET A 347 14.09 9.11 -5.14
CA MET A 347 15.33 8.45 -4.74
C MET A 347 15.34 8.32 -3.22
N SER A 348 15.83 7.19 -2.71
CA SER A 348 15.94 6.94 -1.27
C SER A 348 17.17 6.12 -0.93
N TYR A 349 17.69 6.36 0.27
CA TYR A 349 18.64 5.51 0.96
C TYR A 349 17.95 4.84 2.13
N SER A 350 18.21 3.56 2.34
CA SER A 350 17.66 2.82 3.47
C SER A 350 18.74 1.99 4.14
N LEU A 351 18.70 1.95 5.48
CA LEU A 351 19.52 1.10 6.33
C LEU A 351 18.60 0.08 7.01
N VAL A 352 18.90 -1.22 6.86
CA VAL A 352 18.12 -2.33 7.38
C VAL A 352 18.94 -3.11 8.37
N SER A 353 18.37 -3.42 9.54
CA SER A 353 18.98 -4.24 10.59
C SER A 353 18.05 -5.39 10.94
N LEU A 354 18.58 -6.61 10.89
CA LEU A 354 17.88 -7.87 11.15
C LEU A 354 18.41 -8.53 12.42
N ASP A 355 17.53 -9.20 13.15
CA ASP A 355 17.92 -10.00 14.30
C ASP A 355 18.46 -11.39 13.89
N LYS A 356 18.83 -12.21 14.87
CA LYS A 356 19.37 -13.55 14.65
C LYS A 356 18.37 -14.57 14.09
N HIS A 357 17.07 -14.25 14.17
CA HIS A 357 15.98 -15.12 13.72
C HIS A 357 15.47 -14.74 12.32
N ALA A 358 16.11 -13.77 11.66
CA ALA A 358 15.79 -13.47 10.28
C ALA A 358 15.91 -14.74 9.42
N HIS A 359 14.92 -14.97 8.58
CA HIS A 359 14.78 -16.19 7.77
C HIS A 359 15.98 -16.42 6.83
N GLU A 360 16.52 -15.34 6.28
CA GLU A 360 17.70 -15.39 5.41
C GLU A 360 18.87 -14.61 6.02
N GLY A 361 20.07 -15.23 6.04
CA GLY A 361 21.30 -14.60 6.49
C GLY A 361 21.40 -14.34 8.00
N GLY A 362 20.36 -14.58 8.79
CA GLY A 362 20.32 -14.34 10.24
C GLY A 362 20.61 -12.87 10.59
N LYS A 363 21.30 -12.64 11.73
CA LYS A 363 21.64 -11.28 12.18
C LYS A 363 22.58 -10.59 11.19
N GLN A 364 22.10 -9.50 10.59
CA GLN A 364 22.88 -8.69 9.65
C GLN A 364 22.37 -7.24 9.59
N THR A 365 23.21 -6.39 9.04
CA THR A 365 22.85 -5.01 8.68
C THR A 365 23.31 -4.76 7.26
N PHE A 366 22.45 -4.18 6.45
CA PHE A 366 22.77 -3.81 5.08
C PHE A 366 22.10 -2.49 4.70
N SER A 367 22.59 -1.89 3.63
CA SER A 367 22.02 -0.66 3.13
C SER A 367 21.68 -0.75 1.64
N MET A 368 20.85 0.16 1.17
CA MET A 368 20.45 0.22 -0.23
C MET A 368 20.15 1.64 -0.67
N ILE A 369 20.45 1.91 -1.94
CA ILE A 369 20.03 3.11 -2.65
C ILE A 369 19.03 2.67 -3.72
N GLN A 370 17.87 3.29 -3.76
CA GLN A 370 16.82 2.97 -4.72
C GLN A 370 16.33 4.23 -5.41
N GLY A 371 15.96 4.09 -6.67
CA GLY A 371 15.34 5.14 -7.45
C GLY A 371 14.13 4.63 -8.21
N ARG A 372 13.19 5.52 -8.50
CA ARG A 372 12.02 5.27 -9.35
C ARG A 372 11.77 6.45 -10.26
N VAL A 373 11.47 6.18 -11.53
CA VAL A 373 10.79 7.13 -12.41
C VAL A 373 9.40 6.58 -12.71
N GLN A 374 8.40 7.42 -12.58
CA GLN A 374 7.02 7.00 -12.76
C GLN A 374 6.24 7.92 -13.69
N LEU A 375 5.36 7.30 -14.47
CA LEU A 375 4.31 7.94 -15.25
C LEU A 375 2.96 7.43 -14.73
N SER A 376 2.00 8.34 -14.44
CA SER A 376 0.63 7.98 -14.04
C SER A 376 -0.36 8.97 -14.68
N PHE A 377 -1.49 8.50 -15.20
CA PHE A 377 -2.49 9.33 -15.87
C PHE A 377 -3.92 8.84 -15.62
#